data_a97893c3c88b97c7c05b40ef200331ce
#
_entry.id   a97893c3c88b97c7c05b40ef200331ce
#
_cell.length_a   1.000
_cell.length_b   1.000
_cell.length_c   1.000
_cell.angle_alpha   90.00
_cell.angle_beta   90.00
_cell.angle_gamma   90.00
#
_symmetry.space_group_name_H-M   'P 1'
#
loop_
_entity.id
_entity.type
_entity.pdbx_description
1 polymer ?
#
loop_
_entity_poly.entity_id
_entity_poly.type
_entity_poly.pdbx_seq_one_letter_code
_entity_poly.pdbx_strand_id
1 'polypeptide(L)'
;LNYTAADGEDYVLNLMDTPGHVDFGYEVSRSLSACEGSLLVVDASQGVEAQTLANVYQAVEADHEIVPVLNKIDLPAAEPERVQAQIEEVIGLPADDAIQASAKTGAGISDILEAVVKKMPPPVGDVKAPLTALLVDSWYDAYLGVMTLVRVKHGQIRKGMKIRMMG
;
A
#
# COMPACT_ATOMS: atom_id res chain seq x y z
N LEU A 1 5.95 -6.20 8.74
CA LEU A 1 6.44 -5.31 9.78
C LEU A 1 5.60 -5.48 11.03
N ASN A 2 6.25 -5.72 12.19
CA ASN A 2 5.58 -5.66 13.49
C ASN A 2 5.74 -4.23 14.02
N TYR A 3 4.65 -3.66 14.48
CA TYR A 3 4.59 -2.28 14.95
C TYR A 3 3.73 -2.19 16.22
N THR A 4 4.27 -1.61 17.28
CA THR A 4 3.52 -1.27 18.48
C THR A 4 3.06 0.18 18.35
N ALA A 5 1.76 0.40 18.24
CA ALA A 5 1.20 1.73 18.00
C ALA A 5 1.08 2.55 19.30
N ALA A 6 0.73 3.83 19.15
CA ALA A 6 0.58 4.75 20.28
C ALA A 6 -0.54 4.38 21.25
N ASP A 7 -1.48 3.52 20.84
CA ASP A 7 -2.52 2.93 21.70
C ASP A 7 -2.00 1.79 22.59
N GLY A 8 -0.75 1.36 22.39
CA GLY A 8 -0.09 0.29 23.14
C GLY A 8 -0.35 -1.12 22.60
N GLU A 9 -1.08 -1.26 21.50
CA GLU A 9 -1.39 -2.54 20.86
C GLU A 9 -0.34 -2.88 19.78
N ASP A 10 -0.15 -4.18 19.55
CA ASP A 10 0.77 -4.70 18.55
C ASP A 10 0.04 -5.01 17.24
N TYR A 11 0.54 -4.45 16.14
CA TYR A 11 -0.01 -4.63 14.80
C TYR A 11 0.98 -5.34 13.87
N VAL A 12 0.45 -6.15 12.97
CA VAL A 12 1.21 -6.71 11.85
C VAL A 12 0.82 -5.98 10.58
N LEU A 13 1.70 -5.12 10.09
CA LEU A 13 1.51 -4.36 8.88
C LEU A 13 2.20 -5.07 7.70
N ASN A 14 1.42 -5.43 6.68
CA ASN A 14 1.94 -6.01 5.44
C ASN A 14 2.04 -4.91 4.40
N LEU A 15 3.26 -4.58 3.99
CA LEU A 15 3.53 -3.55 3.00
C LEU A 15 3.84 -4.20 1.66
N MET A 16 3.20 -3.70 0.60
CA MET A 16 3.47 -4.08 -0.77
C MET A 16 3.96 -2.84 -1.53
N ASP A 17 5.15 -2.92 -2.09
CA ASP A 17 5.67 -1.89 -2.98
C ASP A 17 5.16 -2.13 -4.40
N THR A 18 4.68 -1.07 -5.05
CA THR A 18 4.17 -1.14 -6.42
C THR A 18 5.13 -0.43 -7.36
N PRO A 19 5.43 -1.02 -8.55
CA PRO A 19 6.23 -0.34 -9.54
C PRO A 19 5.58 0.98 -9.96
N GLY A 20 6.37 2.05 -10.05
CA GLY A 20 5.89 3.36 -10.50
C GLY A 20 5.66 3.48 -12.02
N HIS A 21 6.14 2.53 -12.84
CA HIS A 21 6.08 2.62 -14.31
C HIS A 21 4.72 2.22 -14.85
N VAL A 22 4.24 2.94 -15.86
CA VAL A 22 2.93 2.73 -16.52
C VAL A 22 2.78 1.32 -17.12
N ASP A 23 3.89 0.71 -17.54
CA ASP A 23 3.90 -0.62 -18.14
C ASP A 23 3.51 -1.75 -17.17
N PHE A 24 3.52 -1.49 -15.87
CA PHE A 24 3.21 -2.46 -14.80
C PHE A 24 1.79 -2.32 -14.22
N GLY A 25 0.85 -1.76 -14.98
CA GLY A 25 -0.53 -1.55 -14.54
C GLY A 25 -1.24 -2.83 -14.06
N TYR A 26 -0.88 -3.99 -14.62
CA TYR A 26 -1.44 -5.27 -14.20
C TYR A 26 -0.92 -5.70 -12.82
N GLU A 27 0.37 -5.56 -12.55
CA GLU A 27 0.99 -5.83 -11.24
C GLU A 27 0.44 -4.88 -10.17
N VAL A 28 0.29 -3.61 -10.50
CA VAL A 28 -0.32 -2.59 -9.62
C VAL A 28 -1.74 -3.00 -9.25
N SER A 29 -2.59 -3.32 -10.22
CA SER A 29 -3.98 -3.75 -10.00
C SER A 29 -4.08 -4.98 -9.10
N ARG A 30 -3.19 -5.98 -9.28
CA ARG A 30 -3.14 -7.17 -8.42
C ARG A 30 -2.73 -6.86 -6.99
N SER A 31 -1.71 -6.01 -6.83
CA SER A 31 -1.25 -5.55 -5.52
C SER A 31 -2.35 -4.81 -4.79
N LEU A 32 -3.03 -3.88 -5.46
CA LEU A 32 -4.18 -3.17 -4.89
C LEU A 32 -5.30 -4.14 -4.46
N SER A 33 -5.63 -5.14 -5.29
CA SER A 33 -6.66 -6.15 -4.93
C SER A 33 -6.30 -6.98 -3.71
N ALA A 34 -5.04 -6.98 -3.29
CA ALA A 34 -4.55 -7.69 -2.12
C ALA A 34 -4.42 -6.81 -0.87
N CYS A 35 -4.64 -5.52 -0.97
CA CYS A 35 -4.49 -4.56 0.12
C CYS A 35 -5.84 -3.97 0.56
N GLU A 36 -5.88 -3.38 1.73
CA GLU A 36 -7.04 -2.68 2.29
C GLU A 36 -6.97 -1.18 2.09
N GLY A 37 -5.81 -0.65 1.73
CA GLY A 37 -5.60 0.78 1.51
C GLY A 37 -4.25 1.06 0.87
N SER A 38 -3.99 2.31 0.57
CA SER A 38 -2.80 2.77 -0.17
C SER A 38 -2.16 3.99 0.47
N LEU A 39 -0.83 4.01 0.47
CA LEU A 39 -0.06 5.23 0.74
C LEU A 39 0.25 5.91 -0.60
N LEU A 40 -0.24 7.13 -0.78
CA LEU A 40 0.11 7.97 -1.92
C LEU A 40 1.38 8.75 -1.59
N VAL A 41 2.52 8.22 -2.00
CA VAL A 41 3.82 8.85 -1.74
C VAL A 41 4.21 9.78 -2.88
N VAL A 42 4.28 11.09 -2.61
CA VAL A 42 4.63 12.12 -3.58
C VAL A 42 5.94 12.79 -3.17
N ASP A 43 6.81 13.05 -4.13
CA ASP A 43 8.04 13.80 -3.92
C ASP A 43 7.71 15.30 -3.70
N ALA A 44 8.01 15.82 -2.52
CA ALA A 44 7.72 17.20 -2.16
C ALA A 44 8.50 18.24 -3.01
N SER A 45 9.54 17.82 -3.72
CA SER A 45 10.30 18.70 -4.61
C SER A 45 9.82 18.69 -6.07
N GLN A 46 9.25 17.56 -6.51
CA GLN A 46 8.79 17.39 -7.90
C GLN A 46 7.27 17.60 -8.02
N GLY A 47 6.50 17.11 -7.07
CA GLY A 47 5.04 17.15 -7.08
C GLY A 47 4.40 15.93 -7.74
N VAL A 48 3.15 16.11 -8.15
CA VAL A 48 2.34 15.02 -8.74
C VAL A 48 2.76 14.78 -10.18
N GLU A 49 3.21 13.56 -10.47
CA GLU A 49 3.59 13.11 -11.81
C GLU A 49 2.48 12.31 -12.49
N ALA A 50 2.52 12.19 -13.83
CA ALA A 50 1.51 11.46 -14.58
C ALA A 50 1.37 9.98 -14.16
N GLN A 51 2.46 9.35 -13.75
CA GLN A 51 2.47 7.96 -13.26
C GLN A 51 1.74 7.84 -11.91
N THR A 52 1.92 8.83 -11.04
CA THR A 52 1.22 8.93 -9.77
C THR A 52 -0.29 8.97 -9.98
N LEU A 53 -0.75 9.75 -10.94
CA LEU A 53 -2.18 9.85 -11.30
C LEU A 53 -2.76 8.51 -11.74
N ALA A 54 -2.07 7.80 -12.63
CA ALA A 54 -2.54 6.51 -13.13
C ALA A 54 -2.73 5.49 -12.00
N ASN A 55 -1.78 5.42 -11.07
CA ASN A 55 -1.83 4.49 -9.94
C ASN A 55 -2.90 4.89 -8.90
N VAL A 56 -3.05 6.18 -8.64
CA VAL A 56 -4.08 6.69 -7.71
C VAL A 56 -5.48 6.38 -8.21
N TYR A 57 -5.76 6.58 -9.50
CA TYR A 57 -7.09 6.24 -10.04
C TYR A 57 -7.41 4.75 -9.89
N GLN A 58 -6.43 3.86 -10.06
CA GLN A 58 -6.63 2.43 -9.78
C GLN A 58 -6.91 2.14 -8.31
N ALA A 59 -6.26 2.86 -7.38
CA ALA A 59 -6.54 2.73 -5.95
C ALA A 59 -7.94 3.24 -5.58
N VAL A 60 -8.39 4.34 -6.19
CA VAL A 60 -9.76 4.87 -6.04
C VAL A 60 -10.78 3.88 -6.60
N GLU A 61 -10.54 3.30 -7.79
CA GLU A 61 -11.41 2.27 -8.38
C GLU A 61 -11.48 0.99 -7.53
N ALA A 62 -10.42 0.69 -6.78
CA ALA A 62 -10.37 -0.42 -5.84
C ALA A 62 -11.03 -0.11 -4.48
N ASP A 63 -11.60 1.08 -4.31
CA ASP A 63 -12.24 1.56 -3.07
C ASP A 63 -11.28 1.58 -1.86
N HIS A 64 -10.01 1.95 -2.11
CA HIS A 64 -9.01 2.05 -1.07
C HIS A 64 -9.13 3.33 -0.26
N GLU A 65 -8.92 3.22 1.05
CA GLU A 65 -8.52 4.37 1.85
C GLU A 65 -7.13 4.82 1.41
N ILE A 66 -6.97 6.09 1.05
CA ILE A 66 -5.72 6.64 0.51
C ILE A 66 -5.16 7.67 1.48
N VAL A 67 -3.95 7.42 1.97
CA VAL A 67 -3.23 8.35 2.86
C VAL A 67 -2.13 9.06 2.09
N PRO A 68 -2.23 10.38 1.88
CA PRO A 68 -1.20 11.18 1.22
C PRO A 68 0.05 11.31 2.10
N VAL A 69 1.22 11.13 1.50
CA VAL A 69 2.54 11.29 2.14
C VAL A 69 3.44 12.14 1.24
N LEU A 70 3.96 13.23 1.76
CA LEU A 70 4.92 14.09 1.08
C LEU A 70 6.32 13.70 1.53
N ASN A 71 7.03 12.98 0.66
CA ASN A 71 8.39 12.51 0.94
C ASN A 71 9.44 13.54 0.49
N LYS A 72 10.66 13.34 0.98
CA LYS A 72 11.84 14.18 0.69
C LYS A 72 11.73 15.63 1.19
N ILE A 73 11.02 15.85 2.30
CA ILE A 73 10.92 17.19 2.91
C ILE A 73 12.27 17.75 3.38
N ASP A 74 13.29 16.90 3.48
CA ASP A 74 14.67 17.30 3.81
C ASP A 74 15.40 18.02 2.67
N LEU A 75 14.86 18.01 1.46
CA LEU A 75 15.45 18.70 0.32
C LEU A 75 15.18 20.21 0.36
N PRO A 76 16.17 21.06 0.02
CA PRO A 76 15.98 22.51 -0.05
C PRO A 76 14.92 22.95 -1.09
N ALA A 77 14.65 22.10 -2.09
CA ALA A 77 13.66 22.35 -3.12
C ALA A 77 12.27 21.79 -2.77
N ALA A 78 12.08 21.27 -1.57
CA ALA A 78 10.78 20.75 -1.15
C ALA A 78 9.79 21.90 -0.93
N GLU A 79 8.61 21.77 -1.53
CA GLU A 79 7.48 22.72 -1.44
C GLU A 79 6.20 21.98 -1.03
N PRO A 80 6.08 21.52 0.24
CA PRO A 80 4.96 20.69 0.69
C PRO A 80 3.59 21.33 0.42
N GLU A 81 3.43 22.61 0.71
CA GLU A 81 2.15 23.32 0.53
C GLU A 81 1.71 23.34 -0.95
N ARG A 82 2.67 23.57 -1.87
CA ARG A 82 2.40 23.52 -3.31
C ARG A 82 1.95 22.12 -3.75
N VAL A 83 2.60 21.08 -3.21
CA VAL A 83 2.29 19.70 -3.59
C VAL A 83 0.96 19.24 -2.97
N GLN A 84 0.62 19.68 -1.76
CA GLN A 84 -0.72 19.49 -1.19
C GLN A 84 -1.80 20.07 -2.09
N ALA A 85 -1.66 21.34 -2.50
CA ALA A 85 -2.60 21.95 -3.43
C ALA A 85 -2.70 21.19 -4.77
N GLN A 86 -1.60 20.66 -5.30
CA GLN A 86 -1.62 19.83 -6.49
C GLN A 86 -2.39 18.51 -6.29
N ILE A 87 -2.25 17.85 -5.15
CA ILE A 87 -3.00 16.62 -4.84
C ILE A 87 -4.50 16.92 -4.84
N GLU A 88 -4.92 18.01 -4.22
CA GLU A 88 -6.31 18.43 -4.17
C GLU A 88 -6.87 18.82 -5.54
N GLU A 89 -6.15 19.66 -6.28
CA GLU A 89 -6.63 20.19 -7.57
C GLU A 89 -6.61 19.14 -8.69
N VAL A 90 -5.58 18.28 -8.72
CA VAL A 90 -5.34 17.35 -9.84
C VAL A 90 -5.93 15.98 -9.58
N ILE A 91 -5.86 15.50 -8.35
CA ILE A 91 -6.34 14.18 -7.95
C ILE A 91 -7.75 14.25 -7.36
N GLY A 92 -8.07 15.33 -6.65
CA GLY A 92 -9.33 15.51 -5.95
C GLY A 92 -9.38 14.84 -4.58
N LEU A 93 -8.21 14.46 -4.02
CA LEU A 93 -8.10 13.91 -2.68
C LEU A 93 -7.80 15.01 -1.67
N PRO A 94 -8.43 15.02 -0.47
CA PRO A 94 -8.05 15.90 0.61
C PRO A 94 -6.56 15.68 0.97
N ALA A 95 -5.78 16.75 1.07
CA ALA A 95 -4.37 16.69 1.38
C ALA A 95 -3.95 17.63 2.51
N ASP A 96 -4.89 18.29 3.18
CA ASP A 96 -4.63 19.17 4.34
C ASP A 96 -3.85 18.45 5.45
N ASP A 97 -4.11 17.15 5.64
CA ASP A 97 -3.50 16.28 6.63
C ASP A 97 -2.43 15.35 6.02
N ALA A 98 -1.91 15.66 4.84
CA ALA A 98 -0.84 14.90 4.20
C ALA A 98 0.41 14.86 5.11
N ILE A 99 0.92 13.65 5.31
CA ILE A 99 2.03 13.43 6.23
C ILE A 99 3.33 13.84 5.56
N GLN A 100 4.04 14.76 6.20
CA GLN A 100 5.35 15.20 5.74
C GLN A 100 6.44 14.25 6.26
N ALA A 101 7.23 13.67 5.36
CA ALA A 101 8.20 12.63 5.70
C ALA A 101 9.52 12.78 4.93
N SER A 102 10.55 12.18 5.48
CA SER A 102 11.82 11.97 4.80
C SER A 102 12.32 10.55 5.08
N ALA A 103 12.28 9.71 4.07
CA ALA A 103 12.86 8.36 4.16
C ALA A 103 14.36 8.40 4.44
N LYS A 104 15.06 9.47 4.06
CA LYS A 104 16.50 9.65 4.30
C LYS A 104 16.82 9.94 5.76
N THR A 105 16.03 10.79 6.42
CA THR A 105 16.28 11.23 7.80
C THR A 105 15.46 10.46 8.84
N GLY A 106 14.44 9.75 8.42
CA GLY A 106 13.48 9.07 9.28
C GLY A 106 12.35 9.96 9.81
N ALA A 107 12.33 11.25 9.45
CA ALA A 107 11.28 12.17 9.87
C ALA A 107 9.92 11.71 9.33
N GLY A 108 8.86 11.77 10.15
CA GLY A 108 7.49 11.45 9.78
C GLY A 108 7.18 9.96 9.61
N ILE A 109 8.16 9.05 9.76
CA ILE A 109 7.93 7.61 9.55
C ILE A 109 6.96 7.04 10.59
N SER A 110 7.09 7.41 11.86
CA SER A 110 6.13 7.00 12.90
C SER A 110 4.73 7.53 12.64
N ASP A 111 4.60 8.74 12.10
CA ASP A 111 3.31 9.34 11.78
C ASP A 111 2.61 8.59 10.63
N ILE A 112 3.38 8.11 9.64
CA ILE A 112 2.88 7.25 8.58
C ILE A 112 2.34 5.94 9.16
N LEU A 113 3.09 5.27 10.04
CA LEU A 113 2.65 4.00 10.64
C LEU A 113 1.42 4.18 11.52
N GLU A 114 1.35 5.26 12.30
CA GLU A 114 0.16 5.63 13.07
C GLU A 114 -1.04 5.92 12.18
N ALA A 115 -0.85 6.60 11.05
CA ALA A 115 -1.92 6.84 10.10
C ALA A 115 -2.43 5.55 9.45
N VAL A 116 -1.54 4.60 9.13
CA VAL A 116 -1.93 3.27 8.65
C VAL A 116 -2.81 2.56 9.67
N VAL A 117 -2.40 2.52 10.94
CA VAL A 117 -3.20 1.90 12.01
C VAL A 117 -4.56 2.57 12.20
N LYS A 118 -4.62 3.90 12.10
CA LYS A 118 -5.84 4.68 12.37
C LYS A 118 -6.81 4.74 11.19
N LYS A 119 -6.30 4.82 9.96
CA LYS A 119 -7.11 5.10 8.77
C LYS A 119 -7.38 3.86 7.92
N MET A 120 -6.43 2.91 7.84
CA MET A 120 -6.61 1.71 7.03
C MET A 120 -7.57 0.73 7.71
N PRO A 121 -8.61 0.24 7.00
CA PRO A 121 -9.48 -0.78 7.56
C PRO A 121 -8.71 -2.10 7.75
N PRO A 122 -9.04 -2.88 8.81
CA PRO A 122 -8.44 -4.20 8.96
C PRO A 122 -8.97 -5.17 7.88
N PRO A 123 -8.20 -6.24 7.57
CA PRO A 123 -8.66 -7.25 6.62
C PRO A 123 -9.96 -7.92 7.09
N VAL A 124 -10.92 -8.02 6.19
CA VAL A 124 -12.21 -8.68 6.44
C VAL A 124 -12.13 -10.14 6.00
N GLY A 125 -12.47 -11.09 6.90
CA GLY A 125 -12.50 -12.50 6.56
C GLY A 125 -13.01 -13.37 7.71
N ASP A 126 -13.48 -14.58 7.36
CA ASP A 126 -13.88 -15.59 8.36
C ASP A 126 -12.88 -16.75 8.35
N VAL A 127 -12.14 -16.88 9.46
CA VAL A 127 -11.12 -17.93 9.65
C VAL A 127 -11.71 -19.34 9.66
N LYS A 128 -13.01 -19.49 9.98
CA LYS A 128 -13.71 -20.79 10.03
C LYS A 128 -14.35 -21.18 8.71
N ALA A 129 -14.45 -20.26 7.76
CA ALA A 129 -14.98 -20.54 6.43
C ALA A 129 -14.03 -21.44 5.61
N PRO A 130 -14.51 -22.03 4.51
CA PRO A 130 -13.65 -22.71 3.54
C PRO A 130 -12.55 -21.79 3.02
N LEU A 131 -11.35 -22.35 2.78
CA LEU A 131 -10.22 -21.59 2.25
C LEU A 131 -10.58 -20.94 0.91
N THR A 132 -10.48 -19.63 0.86
CA THR A 132 -10.42 -18.86 -0.38
C THR A 132 -9.22 -17.92 -0.32
N ALA A 133 -8.45 -17.85 -1.40
CA ALA A 133 -7.26 -17.03 -1.49
C ALA A 133 -7.11 -16.43 -2.90
N LEU A 134 -6.60 -15.22 -2.97
CA LEU A 134 -6.20 -14.55 -4.20
C LEU A 134 -4.74 -14.86 -4.49
N LEU A 135 -4.42 -15.30 -5.70
CA LEU A 135 -3.05 -15.38 -6.19
C LEU A 135 -2.62 -13.96 -6.58
N VAL A 136 -1.65 -13.43 -5.85
CA VAL A 136 -1.13 -12.08 -6.12
C VAL A 136 0.02 -12.13 -7.12
N ASP A 137 1.01 -13.02 -6.88
CA ASP A 137 2.18 -13.15 -7.73
C ASP A 137 2.74 -14.57 -7.69
N SER A 138 3.58 -14.92 -8.68
CA SER A 138 4.29 -16.19 -8.70
C SER A 138 5.61 -16.06 -9.44
N TRP A 139 6.66 -16.67 -8.87
CA TRP A 139 8.00 -16.71 -9.47
C TRP A 139 8.67 -18.06 -9.24
N TYR A 140 9.74 -18.31 -9.97
CA TYR A 140 10.52 -19.51 -9.82
C TYR A 140 11.80 -19.21 -9.03
N ASP A 141 11.99 -19.97 -7.94
CA ASP A 141 13.22 -19.98 -7.16
C ASP A 141 14.02 -21.26 -7.48
N ALA A 142 15.33 -21.12 -7.71
CA ALA A 142 16.17 -22.24 -8.13
C ALA A 142 16.31 -23.36 -7.06
N TYR A 143 16.08 -23.04 -5.78
CA TYR A 143 16.18 -23.97 -4.66
C TYR A 143 14.82 -24.45 -4.16
N LEU A 144 13.83 -23.57 -4.15
CA LEU A 144 12.51 -23.84 -3.57
C LEU A 144 11.45 -24.19 -4.61
N GLY A 145 11.76 -24.03 -5.91
CA GLY A 145 10.82 -24.27 -7.00
C GLY A 145 9.87 -23.09 -7.22
N VAL A 146 8.61 -23.40 -7.57
CA VAL A 146 7.59 -22.36 -7.78
C VAL A 146 7.16 -21.77 -6.45
N MET A 147 7.39 -20.48 -6.29
CA MET A 147 6.92 -19.67 -5.17
C MET A 147 5.68 -18.90 -5.58
N THR A 148 4.69 -18.85 -4.70
CA THR A 148 3.46 -18.10 -4.95
C THR A 148 3.16 -17.19 -3.76
N LEU A 149 2.89 -15.92 -4.04
CA LEU A 149 2.37 -14.97 -3.08
C LEU A 149 0.84 -15.02 -3.14
N VAL A 150 0.22 -15.33 -2.02
CA VAL A 150 -1.23 -15.41 -1.93
C VAL A 150 -1.78 -14.53 -0.81
N ARG A 151 -2.92 -13.91 -1.06
CA ARG A 151 -3.73 -13.26 -0.04
C ARG A 151 -4.85 -14.21 0.38
N VAL A 152 -4.84 -14.71 1.61
CA VAL A 152 -5.94 -15.48 2.17
C VAL A 152 -7.11 -14.54 2.48
N LYS A 153 -8.26 -14.76 1.85
CA LYS A 153 -9.49 -13.99 2.08
C LYS A 153 -10.35 -14.63 3.19
N HIS A 154 -10.53 -15.96 3.14
CA HIS A 154 -11.25 -16.73 4.16
C HIS A 154 -10.52 -18.03 4.45
N GLY A 155 -10.81 -18.60 5.61
CA GLY A 155 -10.24 -19.87 6.05
C GLY A 155 -8.77 -19.75 6.48
N GLN A 156 -8.07 -20.86 6.37
CA GLN A 156 -6.66 -20.98 6.77
C GLN A 156 -5.90 -21.82 5.76
N ILE A 157 -4.62 -21.46 5.53
CA ILE A 157 -3.69 -22.28 4.76
C ILE A 157 -2.67 -22.92 5.70
N ARG A 158 -2.39 -24.21 5.52
CA ARG A 158 -1.43 -24.97 6.34
C ARG A 158 -0.53 -25.82 5.44
N LYS A 159 0.71 -26.05 5.89
CA LYS A 159 1.66 -26.92 5.20
C LYS A 159 1.05 -28.31 4.95
N GLY A 160 1.17 -28.81 3.73
CA GLY A 160 0.65 -30.11 3.30
C GLY A 160 -0.85 -30.16 2.99
N MET A 161 -1.56 -29.04 3.12
CA MET A 161 -2.98 -28.96 2.77
C MET A 161 -3.15 -29.09 1.25
N LYS A 162 -4.16 -29.89 0.84
CA LYS A 162 -4.56 -29.95 -0.57
C LYS A 162 -5.39 -28.72 -0.91
N ILE A 163 -5.01 -28.03 -1.95
CA ILE A 163 -5.70 -26.84 -2.47
C ILE A 163 -6.15 -27.06 -3.91
N ARG A 164 -7.19 -26.37 -4.33
CA ARG A 164 -7.66 -26.33 -5.70
C ARG A 164 -7.35 -24.96 -6.32
N MET A 165 -6.61 -24.97 -7.40
CA MET A 165 -6.44 -23.78 -8.23
C MET A 165 -7.70 -23.59 -9.06
N MET A 166 -8.20 -22.34 -9.09
CA MET A 166 -9.31 -21.90 -9.92
C MET A 166 -8.73 -21.08 -11.07
N GLY A 167 -9.04 -21.43 -12.28
CA GLY A 167 -8.67 -20.69 -13.50
C GLY A 167 -9.79 -19.78 -13.94
#